data_f99d1a0130ad9575e93188bf1389dcfc
#
_entry.id   f99d1a0130ad9575e93188bf1389dcfc
#
_cell.length_a   1.000
_cell.length_b   1.000
_cell.length_c   1.000
_cell.angle_alpha   90.00
_cell.angle_beta   90.00
_cell.angle_gamma   90.00
#
_symmetry.space_group_name_H-M   'P 1'
#
loop_
_entity.id
_entity.type
_entity.pdbx_description
1 polymer ?
#
loop_
_entity_poly.entity_id
_entity_poly.type
_entity_poly.pdbx_seq_one_letter_code
_entity_poly.pdbx_strand_id
1 'polypeptide(L)'
;LNDIQMSMANHNEVFDYLIELKKINSINDNDKSTLEFWKMIPKIIDLFISKLNTNQTYNKGLIHLEAKKNIEYYSNAHKEYNFIILGLNSLSNVEGYIIEFLLANNKTKIFWDCDKSFINNKISQMGYFFRKYKADWDFYKTNPFEFEHSDLSQEKNINIYPAIKNINQVNIVSKILETNKGKTALILPNKSLLLPVLNAIPKKVKSFNISTSFPLMELPLINLFNLIFEMYGGKGTGSFYYKDVLRITENNIFSLIFNEEEEVKNLNIRIKNLNLTYLSRKFIKSLNLKNLEKVFLMKEKTIMDQLILLCDVCEQKLEMDKFYEQILNIRKILYIIKSFIDRYNFKVSFNSLKEIFNDILRNQSLNFYGDLKADIQIMGFLESRGLEFENIIICSANEGIL
;
A
#
# COMPACT_ATOMS: atom_id res chain seq x y z
N LEU A 1 -2.58 6.11 -15.55
CA LEU A 1 -3.77 6.56 -16.28
C LEU A 1 -4.67 7.45 -15.41
N ASN A 2 -4.99 7.06 -14.18
CA ASN A 2 -5.82 7.90 -13.29
C ASN A 2 -5.25 9.31 -13.13
N ASP A 3 -3.94 9.44 -12.93
CA ASP A 3 -3.28 10.74 -12.72
C ASP A 3 -3.34 11.61 -13.98
N ILE A 4 -3.16 11.01 -15.16
CA ILE A 4 -3.31 11.71 -16.45
C ILE A 4 -4.74 12.21 -16.60
N GLN A 5 -5.74 11.40 -16.29
CA GLN A 5 -7.14 11.78 -16.36
C GLN A 5 -7.50 12.85 -15.34
N MET A 6 -7.04 12.73 -14.10
CA MET A 6 -7.28 13.70 -13.03
C MET A 6 -6.55 15.03 -13.27
N SER A 7 -5.44 15.03 -14.00
CA SER A 7 -4.77 16.26 -14.46
C SER A 7 -5.40 16.89 -15.70
N MET A 8 -6.40 16.25 -16.30
CA MET A 8 -7.04 16.65 -17.57
C MET A 8 -6.06 16.69 -18.75
N ALA A 9 -4.97 15.95 -18.69
CA ALA A 9 -4.00 15.87 -19.77
C ALA A 9 -4.43 14.86 -20.83
N ASN A 10 -4.05 15.13 -22.08
CA ASN A 10 -4.23 14.19 -23.17
C ASN A 10 -3.16 13.07 -23.05
N HIS A 11 -3.58 11.83 -22.86
CA HIS A 11 -2.64 10.72 -22.70
C HIS A 11 -1.76 10.49 -23.95
N ASN A 12 -2.27 10.76 -25.17
CA ASN A 12 -1.46 10.64 -26.39
C ASN A 12 -0.30 11.63 -26.37
N GLU A 13 -0.56 12.90 -26.06
CA GLU A 13 0.48 13.93 -25.96
C GLU A 13 1.53 13.62 -24.87
N VAL A 14 1.08 13.11 -23.72
CA VAL A 14 1.97 12.69 -22.63
C VAL A 14 2.91 11.57 -23.07
N PHE A 15 2.38 10.55 -23.76
CA PHE A 15 3.18 9.42 -24.21
C PHE A 15 4.06 9.79 -25.42
N ASP A 16 3.63 10.64 -26.32
CA ASP A 16 4.46 11.14 -27.42
C ASP A 16 5.69 11.89 -26.86
N TYR A 17 5.49 12.76 -25.87
CA TYR A 17 6.59 13.44 -25.19
C TYR A 17 7.55 12.47 -24.49
N LEU A 18 7.03 11.46 -23.77
CA LEU A 18 7.85 10.44 -23.11
C LEU A 18 8.64 9.59 -24.12
N ILE A 19 8.06 9.27 -25.27
CA ILE A 19 8.73 8.54 -26.35
C ILE A 19 9.89 9.37 -26.92
N GLU A 20 9.69 10.66 -27.13
CA GLU A 20 10.75 11.56 -27.60
C GLU A 20 11.90 11.68 -26.60
N LEU A 21 11.60 11.87 -25.32
CA LEU A 21 12.61 11.87 -24.26
C LEU A 21 13.41 10.56 -24.22
N LYS A 22 12.74 9.42 -24.40
CA LYS A 22 13.39 8.11 -24.45
C LYS A 22 14.30 7.95 -25.67
N LYS A 23 13.93 8.46 -26.84
CA LYS A 23 14.77 8.46 -28.04
C LYS A 23 16.07 9.24 -27.84
N ILE A 24 16.02 10.36 -27.12
CA ILE A 24 17.20 11.19 -26.82
C ILE A 24 18.19 10.43 -25.91
N ASN A 25 17.67 9.65 -24.98
CA ASN A 25 18.46 8.92 -23.98
C ASN A 25 18.85 7.48 -24.40
N SER A 26 18.37 6.98 -25.57
CA SER A 26 18.64 5.62 -26.00
C SER A 26 19.96 5.51 -26.77
N ILE A 27 20.90 4.74 -26.20
CA ILE A 27 22.24 4.50 -26.79
C ILE A 27 22.41 3.04 -27.27
N ASN A 28 21.51 2.10 -26.93
CA ASN A 28 21.67 0.66 -27.18
C ASN A 28 20.47 0.00 -27.89
N ASP A 29 20.72 -1.10 -28.64
CA ASP A 29 19.70 -1.86 -29.39
C ASP A 29 18.58 -2.50 -28.54
N ASN A 30 18.81 -2.75 -27.27
CA ASN A 30 17.74 -3.20 -26.33
C ASN A 30 16.64 -2.14 -26.14
N ASP A 31 16.89 -0.90 -26.53
CA ASP A 31 15.92 0.20 -26.40
C ASP A 31 14.84 0.18 -27.49
N LYS A 32 15.04 -0.52 -28.60
CA LYS A 32 14.06 -0.58 -29.70
C LYS A 32 12.78 -1.32 -29.31
N SER A 33 12.89 -2.46 -28.63
CA SER A 33 11.73 -3.22 -28.14
C SER A 33 10.95 -2.43 -27.08
N THR A 34 11.68 -1.70 -26.24
CA THR A 34 11.10 -0.82 -25.23
C THR A 34 10.35 0.35 -25.87
N LEU A 35 10.92 0.97 -26.91
CA LEU A 35 10.26 2.07 -27.64
C LEU A 35 8.99 1.59 -28.37
N GLU A 36 9.02 0.43 -28.99
CA GLU A 36 7.82 -0.17 -29.61
C GLU A 36 6.71 -0.43 -28.57
N PHE A 37 7.07 -0.94 -27.39
CA PHE A 37 6.14 -1.09 -26.30
C PHE A 37 5.51 0.24 -25.89
N TRP A 38 6.31 1.30 -25.71
CA TRP A 38 5.81 2.63 -25.34
C TRP A 38 4.86 3.21 -26.37
N LYS A 39 5.09 3.00 -27.67
CA LYS A 39 4.19 3.40 -28.75
C LYS A 39 2.85 2.65 -28.75
N MET A 40 2.81 1.44 -28.15
CA MET A 40 1.58 0.68 -28.02
C MET A 40 0.71 1.13 -26.86
N ILE A 41 1.27 1.75 -25.82
CA ILE A 41 0.55 2.10 -24.58
C ILE A 41 -0.66 3.01 -24.86
N PRO A 42 -0.58 4.09 -25.64
CA PRO A 42 -1.75 4.92 -25.95
C PRO A 42 -2.91 4.11 -26.55
N LYS A 43 -2.63 3.24 -27.50
CA LYS A 43 -3.64 2.37 -28.12
C LYS A 43 -4.28 1.40 -27.12
N ILE A 44 -3.48 0.86 -26.20
CA ILE A 44 -3.97 -0.01 -25.12
C ILE A 44 -4.89 0.80 -24.20
N ILE A 45 -4.53 2.04 -23.88
CA ILE A 45 -5.35 2.94 -23.06
C ILE A 45 -6.69 3.21 -23.75
N ASP A 46 -6.69 3.54 -25.03
CA ASP A 46 -7.91 3.80 -25.78
C ASP A 46 -8.85 2.59 -25.80
N LEU A 47 -8.30 1.40 -26.06
CA LEU A 47 -9.05 0.15 -26.01
C LEU A 47 -9.58 -0.14 -24.60
N PHE A 48 -8.79 0.12 -23.57
CA PHE A 48 -9.20 -0.05 -22.18
C PHE A 48 -10.36 0.87 -21.82
N ILE A 49 -10.25 2.18 -22.15
CA ILE A 49 -11.32 3.15 -21.90
C ILE A 49 -12.58 2.77 -22.67
N SER A 50 -12.46 2.40 -23.95
CA SER A 50 -13.59 1.92 -24.75
C SER A 50 -14.30 0.73 -24.10
N LYS A 51 -13.53 -0.24 -23.60
CA LYS A 51 -14.06 -1.43 -22.93
C LYS A 51 -14.71 -1.11 -21.59
N LEU A 52 -14.17 -0.16 -20.83
CA LEU A 52 -14.78 0.31 -19.59
C LEU A 52 -16.15 0.95 -19.88
N ASN A 53 -16.23 1.82 -20.89
CA ASN A 53 -17.48 2.48 -21.29
C ASN A 53 -18.53 1.47 -21.78
N THR A 54 -18.12 0.48 -22.58
CA THR A 54 -19.04 -0.58 -23.04
C THR A 54 -19.60 -1.42 -21.90
N ASN A 55 -18.79 -1.68 -20.88
CA ASN A 55 -19.21 -2.46 -19.71
C ASN A 55 -19.87 -1.61 -18.61
N GLN A 56 -20.04 -0.30 -18.83
CA GLN A 56 -20.52 0.66 -17.82
C GLN A 56 -19.75 0.58 -16.50
N THR A 57 -18.43 0.36 -16.61
CA THR A 57 -17.50 0.33 -15.48
C THR A 57 -16.52 1.49 -15.62
N TYR A 58 -16.05 2.03 -14.50
CA TYR A 58 -15.22 3.23 -14.53
C TYR A 58 -14.03 3.07 -13.58
N ASN A 59 -12.86 3.54 -14.02
CA ASN A 59 -11.74 3.74 -13.12
C ASN A 59 -11.86 5.10 -12.40
N LYS A 60 -11.06 5.33 -11.36
CA LYS A 60 -11.12 6.55 -10.56
C LYS A 60 -11.01 7.82 -11.40
N GLY A 61 -10.09 7.88 -12.36
CA GLY A 61 -9.90 9.04 -13.22
C GLY A 61 -11.11 9.35 -14.08
N LEU A 62 -11.76 8.33 -14.68
CA LEU A 62 -12.99 8.52 -15.47
C LEU A 62 -14.15 9.01 -14.60
N ILE A 63 -14.29 8.51 -13.36
CA ILE A 63 -15.32 8.99 -12.43
C ILE A 63 -15.15 10.50 -12.19
N HIS A 64 -13.93 10.98 -11.96
CA HIS A 64 -13.66 12.40 -11.77
C HIS A 64 -13.99 13.22 -13.03
N LEU A 65 -13.61 12.72 -14.21
CA LEU A 65 -13.94 13.41 -15.47
C LEU A 65 -15.45 13.46 -15.73
N GLU A 66 -16.18 12.39 -15.44
CA GLU A 66 -17.65 12.38 -15.55
C GLU A 66 -18.30 13.31 -14.50
N ALA A 67 -17.77 13.38 -13.28
CA ALA A 67 -18.22 14.35 -12.29
C ALA A 67 -18.04 15.79 -12.79
N LYS A 68 -16.88 16.09 -13.39
CA LYS A 68 -16.63 17.40 -14.02
C LYS A 68 -17.63 17.73 -15.13
N LYS A 69 -17.94 16.77 -16.03
CA LYS A 69 -18.91 16.98 -17.11
C LYS A 69 -20.32 17.28 -16.60
N ASN A 70 -20.67 16.67 -15.48
CA ASN A 70 -22.01 16.77 -14.89
C ASN A 70 -22.12 17.83 -13.79
N ILE A 71 -21.07 18.62 -13.54
CA ILE A 71 -21.04 19.57 -12.40
C ILE A 71 -22.13 20.65 -12.54
N GLU A 72 -22.40 21.13 -13.74
CA GLU A 72 -23.45 22.13 -13.98
C GLU A 72 -24.84 21.59 -13.63
N TYR A 73 -25.16 20.37 -14.07
CA TYR A 73 -26.41 19.70 -13.71
C TYR A 73 -26.50 19.51 -12.18
N TYR A 74 -25.44 19.02 -11.56
CA TYR A 74 -25.38 18.84 -10.11
C TYR A 74 -25.57 20.15 -9.35
N SER A 75 -24.86 21.20 -9.75
CA SER A 75 -24.95 22.54 -9.17
C SER A 75 -26.40 23.07 -9.24
N ASN A 76 -27.04 22.95 -10.40
CA ASN A 76 -28.42 23.40 -10.63
C ASN A 76 -29.44 22.61 -9.78
N ALA A 77 -29.27 21.30 -9.65
CA ALA A 77 -30.13 20.46 -8.83
C ALA A 77 -29.98 20.72 -7.32
N HIS A 78 -28.87 21.33 -6.89
CA HIS A 78 -28.55 21.56 -5.48
C HIS A 78 -28.36 23.04 -5.14
N LYS A 79 -29.04 23.96 -5.84
CA LYS A 79 -28.94 25.41 -5.61
C LYS A 79 -29.30 25.86 -4.21
N GLU A 80 -30.19 25.12 -3.55
CA GLU A 80 -30.67 25.44 -2.20
C GLU A 80 -29.72 24.96 -1.09
N TYR A 81 -28.70 24.14 -1.43
CA TYR A 81 -27.75 23.62 -0.45
C TYR A 81 -26.62 24.62 -0.18
N ASN A 82 -26.16 24.63 1.07
CA ASN A 82 -24.93 25.29 1.46
C ASN A 82 -23.80 24.26 1.47
N PHE A 83 -22.78 24.46 0.64
CA PHE A 83 -21.61 23.60 0.61
C PHE A 83 -20.56 24.15 1.56
N ILE A 84 -20.10 23.31 2.49
CA ILE A 84 -19.01 23.63 3.41
C ILE A 84 -17.88 22.65 3.13
N ILE A 85 -16.72 23.16 2.75
CA ILE A 85 -15.56 22.36 2.36
C ILE A 85 -14.44 22.63 3.35
N LEU A 86 -13.86 21.56 3.90
CA LEU A 86 -12.84 21.60 4.94
C LEU A 86 -11.64 20.72 4.57
N GLY A 87 -10.44 21.10 5.07
CA GLY A 87 -9.25 20.26 5.04
C GLY A 87 -8.61 20.05 3.67
N LEU A 88 -8.90 20.92 2.70
CA LEU A 88 -8.26 20.86 1.39
C LEU A 88 -6.78 21.22 1.45
N ASN A 89 -5.96 20.51 0.66
CA ASN A 89 -4.56 20.86 0.47
C ASN A 89 -4.21 20.77 -1.03
N SER A 90 -3.62 19.67 -1.50
CA SER A 90 -3.37 19.45 -2.92
C SER A 90 -4.60 18.88 -3.61
N LEU A 91 -5.03 19.50 -4.67
CA LEU A 91 -6.15 19.07 -5.50
C LEU A 91 -5.63 18.71 -6.90
N SER A 92 -6.23 17.70 -7.52
CA SER A 92 -6.08 17.49 -8.94
C SER A 92 -6.76 18.61 -9.73
N ASN A 93 -6.42 18.76 -11.00
CA ASN A 93 -7.03 19.80 -11.82
C ASN A 93 -8.55 19.62 -11.96
N VAL A 94 -9.04 18.38 -12.00
CA VAL A 94 -10.48 18.09 -12.03
C VAL A 94 -11.16 18.51 -10.73
N GLU A 95 -10.59 18.17 -9.58
CA GLU A 95 -11.11 18.53 -8.27
C GLU A 95 -11.13 20.06 -8.10
N GLY A 96 -10.03 20.72 -8.47
CA GLY A 96 -9.94 22.18 -8.45
C GLY A 96 -11.04 22.83 -9.30
N TYR A 97 -11.27 22.34 -10.52
CA TYR A 97 -12.33 22.83 -11.40
C TYR A 97 -13.73 22.68 -10.78
N ILE A 98 -14.02 21.50 -10.20
CA ILE A 98 -15.33 21.23 -9.58
C ILE A 98 -15.57 22.16 -8.40
N ILE A 99 -14.57 22.37 -7.55
CA ILE A 99 -14.69 23.21 -6.36
C ILE A 99 -14.83 24.67 -6.75
N GLU A 100 -14.02 25.16 -7.70
CA GLU A 100 -14.13 26.54 -8.22
C GLU A 100 -15.50 26.78 -8.86
N PHE A 101 -16.03 25.81 -9.61
CA PHE A 101 -17.37 25.90 -10.19
C PHE A 101 -18.45 26.04 -9.11
N LEU A 102 -18.36 25.24 -8.01
CA LEU A 102 -19.28 25.35 -6.88
C LEU A 102 -19.16 26.68 -6.14
N LEU A 103 -17.95 27.20 -5.97
CA LEU A 103 -17.72 28.51 -5.38
C LEU A 103 -18.37 29.63 -6.19
N ALA A 104 -18.33 29.55 -7.51
CA ALA A 104 -18.89 30.56 -8.40
C ALA A 104 -20.42 30.52 -8.53
N ASN A 105 -21.03 29.34 -8.40
CA ASN A 105 -22.43 29.12 -8.76
C ASN A 105 -23.36 28.72 -7.60
N ASN A 106 -22.80 28.34 -6.46
CA ASN A 106 -23.55 27.87 -5.29
C ASN A 106 -23.15 28.61 -4.01
N LYS A 107 -23.94 28.46 -2.96
CA LYS A 107 -23.60 28.95 -1.61
C LYS A 107 -22.50 28.07 -1.01
N THR A 108 -21.25 28.30 -1.44
CA THR A 108 -20.10 27.47 -1.04
C THR A 108 -19.13 28.29 -0.20
N LYS A 109 -18.67 27.69 0.92
CA LYS A 109 -17.61 28.25 1.75
C LYS A 109 -16.49 27.21 1.95
N ILE A 110 -15.25 27.64 1.78
CA ILE A 110 -14.07 26.82 2.05
C ILE A 110 -13.37 27.38 3.29
N PHE A 111 -13.02 26.49 4.20
CA PHE A 111 -12.16 26.78 5.34
C PHE A 111 -10.78 26.19 5.04
N TRP A 112 -9.80 27.08 4.84
CA TRP A 112 -8.44 26.71 4.54
C TRP A 112 -7.66 26.52 5.83
N ASP A 113 -7.17 25.30 6.04
CA ASP A 113 -6.28 24.96 7.16
C ASP A 113 -4.83 25.22 6.75
N CYS A 114 -4.41 26.48 6.87
CA CYS A 114 -3.05 26.88 6.52
C CYS A 114 -2.63 28.08 7.36
N ASP A 115 -1.42 28.03 7.91
CA ASP A 115 -0.86 29.17 8.64
C ASP A 115 -0.50 30.33 7.69
N LYS A 116 -0.80 31.53 8.10
CA LYS A 116 -0.57 32.77 7.34
C LYS A 116 0.89 32.94 6.91
N SER A 117 1.83 32.49 7.73
CA SER A 117 3.26 32.58 7.44
C SER A 117 3.66 31.78 6.20
N PHE A 118 3.02 30.63 5.94
CA PHE A 118 3.30 29.82 4.74
C PHE A 118 2.76 30.45 3.47
N ILE A 119 1.64 31.17 3.55
CA ILE A 119 1.08 31.90 2.40
C ILE A 119 1.95 33.10 2.05
N ASN A 120 2.40 33.84 3.05
CA ASN A 120 3.22 35.03 2.85
C ASN A 120 4.65 34.71 2.41
N ASN A 121 5.19 33.55 2.79
CA ASN A 121 6.52 33.12 2.39
C ASN A 121 6.50 32.42 1.00
N LYS A 122 6.90 33.16 -0.03
CA LYS A 122 6.91 32.66 -1.44
C LYS A 122 7.88 31.51 -1.67
N ILE A 123 8.88 31.32 -0.82
CA ILE A 123 9.90 30.26 -0.96
C ILE A 123 9.41 28.97 -0.30
N SER A 124 8.54 29.06 0.70
CA SER A 124 8.04 27.89 1.42
C SER A 124 7.22 26.97 0.51
N GLN A 125 7.59 25.70 0.43
CA GLN A 125 6.82 24.68 -0.29
C GLN A 125 5.48 24.39 0.41
N MET A 126 5.39 24.56 1.70
CA MET A 126 4.19 24.25 2.49
C MET A 126 2.96 25.04 2.06
N GLY A 127 3.14 26.31 1.68
CA GLY A 127 2.06 27.18 1.18
C GLY A 127 1.83 27.13 -0.33
N TYR A 128 2.53 26.26 -1.06
CA TYR A 128 2.53 26.29 -2.52
C TYR A 128 1.12 26.16 -3.13
N PHE A 129 0.36 25.15 -2.73
CA PHE A 129 -0.98 24.93 -3.28
C PHE A 129 -1.95 26.06 -2.93
N PHE A 130 -1.92 26.57 -1.70
CA PHE A 130 -2.77 27.68 -1.28
C PHE A 130 -2.45 28.97 -2.06
N ARG A 131 -1.17 29.28 -2.28
CA ARG A 131 -0.76 30.40 -3.11
C ARG A 131 -1.20 30.23 -4.55
N LYS A 132 -1.14 28.98 -5.06
CA LYS A 132 -1.60 28.63 -6.42
C LYS A 132 -3.10 28.87 -6.54
N TYR A 133 -3.93 28.35 -5.66
CA TYR A 133 -5.38 28.55 -5.69
C TYR A 133 -5.77 30.02 -5.56
N LYS A 134 -5.09 30.75 -4.68
CA LYS A 134 -5.29 32.19 -4.51
C LYS A 134 -4.98 32.98 -5.79
N ALA A 135 -3.98 32.57 -6.56
CA ALA A 135 -3.56 33.23 -7.78
C ALA A 135 -4.40 32.81 -9.00
N ASP A 136 -4.70 31.52 -9.13
CA ASP A 136 -5.23 30.91 -10.35
C ASP A 136 -6.77 30.93 -10.38
N TRP A 137 -7.44 30.83 -9.23
CA TRP A 137 -8.89 30.76 -9.20
C TRP A 137 -9.53 32.14 -9.38
N ASP A 138 -10.39 32.25 -10.38
CA ASP A 138 -11.10 33.51 -10.72
C ASP A 138 -11.95 34.01 -9.54
N PHE A 139 -12.51 33.10 -8.76
CA PHE A 139 -13.26 33.45 -7.57
C PHE A 139 -12.46 34.34 -6.58
N TYR A 140 -11.18 34.06 -6.39
CA TYR A 140 -10.34 34.83 -5.45
C TYR A 140 -9.77 36.13 -6.02
N LYS A 141 -10.03 36.45 -7.27
CA LYS A 141 -9.73 37.79 -7.83
C LYS A 141 -10.62 38.87 -7.23
N THR A 142 -11.85 38.50 -6.85
CA THR A 142 -12.86 39.44 -6.32
C THR A 142 -13.26 39.16 -4.88
N ASN A 143 -12.94 37.97 -4.35
CA ASN A 143 -13.27 37.54 -3.01
C ASN A 143 -12.00 37.35 -2.17
N PRO A 144 -12.04 37.59 -0.84
CA PRO A 144 -10.89 37.38 0.01
C PRO A 144 -10.55 35.88 0.10
N PHE A 145 -9.26 35.59 0.17
CA PHE A 145 -8.76 34.27 0.53
C PHE A 145 -8.58 34.26 2.05
N GLU A 146 -9.55 33.70 2.76
CA GLU A 146 -9.59 33.70 4.22
C GLU A 146 -8.90 32.45 4.78
N PHE A 147 -8.08 32.63 5.81
CA PHE A 147 -7.47 31.55 6.59
C PHE A 147 -7.47 31.99 8.06
N GLU A 148 -7.70 31.03 8.94
CA GLU A 148 -8.05 31.34 10.34
C GLU A 148 -6.86 31.29 11.31
N HIS A 149 -5.70 30.74 10.91
CA HIS A 149 -4.62 30.44 11.86
C HIS A 149 -3.33 31.22 11.60
N SER A 150 -2.68 31.59 12.69
CA SER A 150 -1.36 32.22 12.71
C SER A 150 -0.51 31.68 13.89
N ASP A 151 -0.60 30.37 14.14
CA ASP A 151 -0.09 29.72 15.33
C ASP A 151 1.36 29.25 15.19
N LEU A 152 1.90 29.28 13.96
CA LEU A 152 3.28 28.89 13.72
C LEU A 152 4.30 29.76 14.45
N SER A 153 3.95 31.02 14.70
CA SER A 153 4.78 31.98 15.44
C SER A 153 4.78 31.82 16.97
N GLN A 154 3.90 30.94 17.49
CA GLN A 154 3.88 30.65 18.93
C GLN A 154 5.13 29.89 19.35
N GLU A 155 5.56 30.08 20.60
CA GLU A 155 6.71 29.37 21.16
C GLU A 155 6.47 27.87 21.18
N LYS A 156 7.43 27.10 20.66
CA LYS A 156 7.40 25.64 20.58
C LYS A 156 8.65 25.04 21.18
N ASN A 157 8.50 23.96 21.93
CA ASN A 157 9.63 23.18 22.41
C ASN A 157 9.98 22.12 21.42
N ILE A 158 11.07 22.29 20.67
CA ILE A 158 11.52 21.36 19.65
C ILE A 158 12.81 20.69 20.12
N ASN A 159 12.77 19.37 20.25
CA ASN A 159 13.91 18.54 20.63
C ASN A 159 14.29 17.61 19.47
N ILE A 160 15.57 17.61 19.10
CA ILE A 160 16.12 16.78 18.04
C ILE A 160 17.03 15.73 18.68
N TYR A 161 16.73 14.46 18.44
CA TYR A 161 17.46 13.31 18.98
C TYR A 161 18.18 12.56 17.84
N PRO A 162 19.50 12.62 17.75
CA PRO A 162 20.24 11.81 16.77
C PRO A 162 20.18 10.33 17.14
N ALA A 163 19.90 9.48 16.14
CA ALA A 163 19.84 8.04 16.31
C ALA A 163 20.56 7.33 15.15
N ILE A 164 21.56 6.51 15.48
CA ILE A 164 22.39 5.85 14.47
C ILE A 164 21.65 4.72 13.72
N LYS A 165 20.71 4.03 14.40
CA LYS A 165 19.97 2.87 13.85
C LYS A 165 18.51 2.95 14.28
N ASN A 166 17.65 2.23 13.54
CA ASN A 166 16.22 2.15 13.82
C ASN A 166 15.91 1.73 15.28
N ILE A 167 16.66 0.76 15.84
CA ILE A 167 16.44 0.34 17.22
C ILE A 167 16.73 1.45 18.24
N ASN A 168 17.69 2.32 17.97
CA ASN A 168 17.98 3.46 18.84
C ASN A 168 16.86 4.50 18.79
N GLN A 169 16.23 4.72 17.62
CA GLN A 169 15.05 5.57 17.51
C GLN A 169 13.92 5.02 18.39
N VAL A 170 13.66 3.72 18.29
CA VAL A 170 12.62 3.04 19.07
C VAL A 170 12.86 3.18 20.58
N ASN A 171 14.10 3.01 21.03
CA ASN A 171 14.46 3.18 22.44
C ASN A 171 14.26 4.62 22.93
N ILE A 172 14.58 5.61 22.09
CA ILE A 172 14.35 7.03 22.40
C ILE A 172 12.84 7.31 22.50
N VAL A 173 12.05 6.83 21.53
CA VAL A 173 10.59 6.94 21.55
C VAL A 173 10.02 6.35 22.84
N SER A 174 10.44 5.14 23.23
CA SER A 174 9.99 4.49 24.45
C SER A 174 10.25 5.36 25.68
N LYS A 175 11.46 5.93 25.81
CA LYS A 175 11.82 6.82 26.92
C LYS A 175 11.00 8.10 26.94
N ILE A 176 10.73 8.70 25.77
CA ILE A 176 9.90 9.90 25.66
C ILE A 176 8.46 9.57 26.11
N LEU A 177 7.90 8.46 25.66
CA LEU A 177 6.56 8.00 26.01
C LEU A 177 6.42 7.66 27.52
N GLU A 178 7.51 7.29 28.21
CA GLU A 178 7.50 7.08 29.65
C GLU A 178 7.26 8.39 30.44
N THR A 179 7.69 9.51 29.92
CA THR A 179 7.64 10.82 30.61
C THR A 179 6.53 11.72 30.09
N ASN A 180 6.10 11.52 28.86
CA ASN A 180 5.11 12.37 28.20
C ASN A 180 3.73 12.25 28.87
N LYS A 181 3.03 13.38 28.88
CA LYS A 181 1.63 13.49 29.32
C LYS A 181 0.84 14.20 28.22
N GLY A 182 -0.44 13.87 28.09
CA GLY A 182 -1.33 14.48 27.10
C GLY A 182 -1.37 13.72 25.77
N LYS A 183 -2.22 14.19 24.87
CA LYS A 183 -2.44 13.56 23.57
C LYS A 183 -1.18 13.64 22.71
N THR A 184 -0.69 12.49 22.30
CA THR A 184 0.59 12.36 21.59
C THR A 184 0.39 11.70 20.23
N ALA A 185 0.84 12.36 19.17
CA ALA A 185 1.02 11.75 17.86
C ALA A 185 2.42 11.14 17.73
N LEU A 186 2.50 9.86 17.41
CA LEU A 186 3.73 9.19 17.02
C LEU A 186 3.70 8.95 15.50
N ILE A 187 4.44 9.76 14.78
CA ILE A 187 4.46 9.74 13.32
C ILE A 187 5.59 8.84 12.84
N LEU A 188 5.23 7.81 12.05
CA LEU A 188 6.13 6.83 11.46
C LEU A 188 6.14 6.96 9.93
N PRO A 189 6.96 7.84 9.35
CA PRO A 189 7.12 7.90 7.89
C PRO A 189 7.63 6.58 7.32
N ASN A 190 8.54 5.92 8.03
CA ASN A 190 9.00 4.57 7.72
C ASN A 190 8.15 3.53 8.47
N LYS A 191 7.25 2.87 7.75
CA LYS A 191 6.33 1.86 8.31
C LYS A 191 7.02 0.64 8.91
N SER A 192 8.27 0.35 8.54
CA SER A 192 9.05 -0.78 9.12
C SER A 192 9.34 -0.60 10.61
N LEU A 193 9.23 0.63 11.14
CA LEU A 193 9.36 0.90 12.56
C LEU A 193 8.13 0.51 13.39
N LEU A 194 6.99 0.23 12.76
CA LEU A 194 5.73 -0.03 13.48
C LEU A 194 5.86 -1.18 14.48
N LEU A 195 6.27 -2.37 14.03
CA LEU A 195 6.42 -3.52 14.93
C LEU A 195 7.47 -3.31 16.03
N PRO A 196 8.69 -2.82 15.74
CA PRO A 196 9.64 -2.46 16.79
C PRO A 196 9.08 -1.47 17.82
N VAL A 197 8.36 -0.45 17.37
CA VAL A 197 7.74 0.55 18.26
C VAL A 197 6.67 -0.10 19.13
N LEU A 198 5.76 -0.89 18.56
CA LEU A 198 4.70 -1.57 19.32
C LEU A 198 5.27 -2.46 20.44
N ASN A 199 6.38 -3.15 20.16
CA ASN A 199 7.08 -3.98 21.16
C ASN A 199 7.79 -3.15 22.26
N ALA A 200 8.07 -1.89 21.99
CA ALA A 200 8.78 -0.99 22.90
C ALA A 200 7.86 0.01 23.61
N ILE A 201 6.56 -0.03 23.36
CA ILE A 201 5.60 0.83 24.10
C ILE A 201 5.67 0.52 25.58
N PRO A 202 5.90 1.53 26.46
CA PRO A 202 5.98 1.32 27.88
C PRO A 202 4.66 0.79 28.46
N LYS A 203 4.74 -0.11 29.45
CA LYS A 203 3.55 -0.68 30.14
C LYS A 203 2.67 0.37 30.81
N LYS A 204 3.21 1.58 31.05
CA LYS A 204 2.49 2.73 31.61
C LYS A 204 1.44 3.28 30.64
N VAL A 205 1.65 3.12 29.33
CA VAL A 205 0.71 3.56 28.30
C VAL A 205 -0.52 2.66 28.34
N LYS A 206 -1.67 3.24 28.67
CA LYS A 206 -2.92 2.50 28.87
C LYS A 206 -3.63 2.21 27.54
N SER A 207 -3.56 3.14 26.61
CA SER A 207 -4.24 3.02 25.32
C SER A 207 -3.44 3.66 24.21
N PHE A 208 -3.42 3.01 23.07
CA PHE A 208 -2.88 3.55 21.82
C PHE A 208 -3.75 3.11 20.64
N ASN A 209 -3.79 3.94 19.63
CA ASN A 209 -4.44 3.66 18.35
C ASN A 209 -3.41 3.59 17.25
N ILE A 210 -3.66 2.74 16.25
CA ILE A 210 -2.82 2.62 15.07
C ILE A 210 -3.67 3.02 13.86
N SER A 211 -3.36 4.17 13.27
CA SER A 211 -4.02 4.66 12.05
C SER A 211 -3.20 4.42 10.79
N THR A 212 -1.92 4.02 10.94
CA THR A 212 -1.10 3.63 9.78
C THR A 212 -1.41 2.21 9.35
N SER A 213 -1.33 1.96 8.05
CA SER A 213 -1.52 0.63 7.50
C SER A 213 -0.21 -0.18 7.53
N PHE A 214 -0.31 -1.48 7.80
CA PHE A 214 0.83 -2.39 7.79
C PHE A 214 0.96 -3.10 6.44
N PRO A 215 2.15 -3.09 5.78
CA PRO A 215 2.32 -3.75 4.49
C PRO A 215 2.07 -5.26 4.59
N LEU A 216 1.19 -5.79 3.74
CA LEU A 216 0.89 -7.23 3.73
C LEU A 216 2.13 -8.09 3.45
N MET A 217 3.06 -7.59 2.63
CA MET A 217 4.30 -8.30 2.28
C MET A 217 5.16 -8.71 3.49
N GLU A 218 5.07 -7.99 4.60
CA GLU A 218 5.88 -8.22 5.80
C GLU A 218 5.23 -9.23 6.77
N LEU A 219 4.05 -9.74 6.45
CA LEU A 219 3.33 -10.66 7.32
C LEU A 219 3.92 -12.08 7.25
N PRO A 220 4.03 -12.78 8.40
CA PRO A 220 4.62 -14.12 8.46
C PRO A 220 3.92 -15.17 7.58
N LEU A 221 2.60 -15.10 7.46
CA LEU A 221 1.83 -16.03 6.62
C LEU A 221 2.13 -15.81 5.12
N ILE A 222 2.29 -14.56 4.68
CA ILE A 222 2.69 -14.22 3.31
C ILE A 222 4.09 -14.78 2.99
N ASN A 223 5.01 -14.69 3.95
CA ASN A 223 6.34 -15.29 3.80
C ASN A 223 6.24 -16.81 3.53
N LEU A 224 5.39 -17.52 4.26
CA LEU A 224 5.18 -18.96 4.00
C LEU A 224 4.70 -19.24 2.56
N PHE A 225 3.73 -18.48 2.05
CA PHE A 225 3.26 -18.62 0.67
C PHE A 225 4.38 -18.32 -0.34
N ASN A 226 5.19 -17.29 -0.09
CA ASN A 226 6.35 -16.97 -0.93
C ASN A 226 7.39 -18.09 -0.96
N LEU A 227 7.69 -18.71 0.19
CA LEU A 227 8.57 -19.88 0.26
C LEU A 227 8.03 -21.06 -0.56
N ILE A 228 6.72 -21.30 -0.53
CA ILE A 228 6.07 -22.33 -1.34
C ILE A 228 6.23 -22.01 -2.84
N PHE A 229 5.98 -20.78 -3.26
CA PHE A 229 6.18 -20.37 -4.66
C PHE A 229 7.65 -20.52 -5.08
N GLU A 230 8.62 -20.17 -4.23
CA GLU A 230 10.06 -20.32 -4.51
C GLU A 230 10.42 -21.79 -4.72
N MET A 231 9.97 -22.66 -3.85
CA MET A 231 10.23 -24.10 -3.95
C MET A 231 9.70 -24.68 -5.26
N TYR A 232 8.51 -24.29 -5.71
CA TYR A 232 7.93 -24.76 -6.98
C TYR A 232 8.50 -24.08 -8.21
N GLY A 233 9.00 -22.84 -8.08
CA GLY A 233 9.66 -22.09 -9.15
C GLY A 233 11.12 -22.49 -9.41
N GLY A 234 11.69 -23.37 -8.60
CA GLY A 234 13.07 -23.85 -8.73
C GLY A 234 13.31 -24.62 -10.03
N LYS A 235 14.59 -24.75 -10.43
CA LYS A 235 15.02 -25.31 -11.72
C LYS A 235 14.80 -26.82 -11.91
N GLY A 236 14.12 -27.53 -11.00
CA GLY A 236 13.96 -28.98 -11.04
C GLY A 236 12.54 -29.43 -11.40
N THR A 237 12.35 -30.04 -12.57
CA THR A 237 11.10 -30.75 -12.88
C THR A 237 10.99 -32.03 -12.07
N GLY A 238 10.22 -31.99 -10.97
CA GLY A 238 9.89 -33.20 -10.20
C GLY A 238 10.70 -33.44 -8.92
N SER A 239 11.64 -32.57 -8.55
CA SER A 239 12.39 -32.64 -7.29
C SER A 239 12.54 -31.25 -6.68
N PHE A 240 12.64 -31.18 -5.35
CA PHE A 240 12.79 -29.94 -4.60
C PHE A 240 14.21 -29.82 -4.05
N TYR A 241 14.77 -28.62 -4.09
CA TYR A 241 16.05 -28.37 -3.46
C TYR A 241 15.91 -28.42 -1.93
N TYR A 242 16.81 -29.12 -1.27
CA TYR A 242 16.69 -29.41 0.18
C TYR A 242 16.59 -28.16 1.05
N LYS A 243 17.28 -27.07 0.69
CA LYS A 243 17.20 -25.83 1.46
C LYS A 243 15.81 -25.19 1.40
N ASP A 244 15.11 -25.29 0.29
CA ASP A 244 13.75 -24.76 0.17
C ASP A 244 12.78 -25.55 1.03
N VAL A 245 12.94 -26.89 1.07
CA VAL A 245 12.15 -27.74 1.96
C VAL A 245 12.44 -27.42 3.43
N LEU A 246 13.71 -27.25 3.81
CA LEU A 246 14.09 -26.88 5.19
C LEU A 246 13.54 -25.50 5.57
N ARG A 247 13.63 -24.49 4.67
CA ARG A 247 13.07 -23.15 4.94
C ARG A 247 11.56 -23.18 5.19
N ILE A 248 10.82 -24.07 4.53
CA ILE A 248 9.38 -24.24 4.75
C ILE A 248 9.15 -24.97 6.07
N THR A 249 9.81 -26.10 6.29
CA THR A 249 9.59 -26.93 7.50
C THR A 249 10.09 -26.30 8.80
N GLU A 250 11.06 -25.40 8.72
CA GLU A 250 11.58 -24.60 9.86
C GLU A 250 10.81 -23.28 10.04
N ASN A 251 9.81 -22.99 9.19
CA ASN A 251 9.00 -21.78 9.32
C ASN A 251 8.00 -21.91 10.48
N ASN A 252 7.96 -20.92 11.36
CA ASN A 252 7.11 -20.94 12.55
C ASN A 252 5.62 -21.07 12.21
N ILE A 253 5.14 -20.41 11.14
CA ILE A 253 3.74 -20.53 10.72
C ILE A 253 3.44 -21.93 10.21
N PHE A 254 4.37 -22.54 9.46
CA PHE A 254 4.23 -23.91 9.00
C PHE A 254 4.07 -24.88 10.19
N SER A 255 4.87 -24.72 11.23
CA SER A 255 4.78 -25.54 12.45
C SER A 255 3.45 -25.36 13.18
N LEU A 256 2.90 -24.13 13.21
CA LEU A 256 1.59 -23.86 13.82
C LEU A 256 0.44 -24.52 13.02
N ILE A 257 0.54 -24.57 11.69
CA ILE A 257 -0.51 -25.16 10.83
C ILE A 257 -0.49 -26.68 10.89
N PHE A 258 0.69 -27.28 10.80
CA PHE A 258 0.80 -28.72 10.61
C PHE A 258 1.07 -29.50 11.90
N ASN A 259 1.43 -28.83 13.00
CA ASN A 259 1.60 -29.38 14.37
C ASN A 259 2.24 -30.78 14.46
N GLU A 260 3.02 -31.17 13.44
CA GLU A 260 3.63 -32.50 13.26
C GLU A 260 5.13 -32.40 13.56
N GLU A 261 5.46 -31.84 14.74
CA GLU A 261 6.87 -31.56 15.08
C GLU A 261 7.77 -32.80 14.94
N GLU A 262 7.30 -33.99 15.26
CA GLU A 262 8.10 -35.20 15.21
C GLU A 262 8.34 -35.66 13.77
N GLU A 263 7.30 -35.62 12.91
CA GLU A 263 7.41 -36.00 11.50
C GLU A 263 8.30 -35.00 10.72
N VAL A 264 8.13 -33.70 10.96
CA VAL A 264 8.96 -32.65 10.39
C VAL A 264 10.42 -32.75 10.85
N LYS A 265 10.65 -32.97 12.14
CA LYS A 265 12.01 -33.22 12.68
C LYS A 265 12.65 -34.44 12.04
N ASN A 266 11.91 -35.55 11.91
CA ASN A 266 12.40 -36.77 11.26
C ASN A 266 12.74 -36.53 9.80
N LEU A 267 11.92 -35.77 9.04
CA LEU A 267 12.22 -35.37 7.66
C LEU A 267 13.53 -34.56 7.60
N ASN A 268 13.67 -33.55 8.43
CA ASN A 268 14.85 -32.68 8.45
C ASN A 268 16.12 -33.46 8.82
N ILE A 269 16.04 -34.40 9.81
CA ILE A 269 17.13 -35.28 10.17
C ILE A 269 17.51 -36.19 8.99
N ARG A 270 16.53 -36.80 8.30
CA ARG A 270 16.77 -37.65 7.12
C ARG A 270 17.44 -36.88 5.98
N ILE A 271 17.00 -35.66 5.72
CA ILE A 271 17.63 -34.79 4.70
C ILE A 271 19.10 -34.58 5.03
N LYS A 272 19.42 -34.25 6.27
CA LYS A 272 20.78 -34.00 6.73
C LYS A 272 21.65 -35.27 6.74
N ASN A 273 21.14 -36.38 7.29
CA ASN A 273 21.89 -37.62 7.41
C ASN A 273 22.18 -38.30 6.05
N LEU A 274 21.25 -38.22 5.14
CA LEU A 274 21.40 -38.77 3.77
C LEU A 274 22.10 -37.83 2.79
N ASN A 275 22.52 -36.65 3.24
CA ASN A 275 23.10 -35.58 2.39
C ASN A 275 22.31 -35.33 1.12
N LEU A 276 20.97 -35.32 1.21
CA LEU A 276 20.10 -35.18 0.06
C LEU A 276 20.15 -33.74 -0.44
N THR A 277 20.65 -33.54 -1.66
CA THR A 277 20.65 -32.23 -2.32
C THR A 277 19.29 -31.91 -2.95
N TYR A 278 18.65 -32.94 -3.51
CA TYR A 278 17.33 -32.83 -4.09
C TYR A 278 16.41 -33.94 -3.58
N LEU A 279 15.18 -33.56 -3.22
CA LEU A 279 14.13 -34.46 -2.77
C LEU A 279 13.15 -34.71 -3.91
N SER A 280 13.07 -35.96 -4.38
CA SER A 280 12.08 -36.32 -5.40
C SER A 280 10.67 -36.35 -4.79
N ARG A 281 9.67 -36.08 -5.62
CA ARG A 281 8.25 -36.24 -5.21
C ARG A 281 7.93 -37.66 -4.76
N LYS A 282 8.58 -38.69 -5.35
CA LYS A 282 8.46 -40.08 -4.93
C LYS A 282 8.98 -40.29 -3.53
N PHE A 283 10.11 -39.68 -3.18
CA PHE A 283 10.68 -39.73 -1.82
C PHE A 283 9.73 -39.11 -0.83
N ILE A 284 9.21 -37.90 -1.07
CA ILE A 284 8.27 -37.23 -0.17
C ILE A 284 7.00 -38.07 0.02
N LYS A 285 6.45 -38.65 -1.06
CA LYS A 285 5.29 -39.52 -0.99
C LYS A 285 5.57 -40.81 -0.18
N SER A 286 6.78 -41.35 -0.25
CA SER A 286 7.17 -42.55 0.51
C SER A 286 7.24 -42.32 2.04
N LEU A 287 7.28 -41.06 2.48
CA LEU A 287 7.28 -40.70 3.90
C LEU A 287 5.89 -40.80 4.52
N ASN A 288 4.83 -40.91 3.72
CA ASN A 288 3.43 -41.07 4.15
C ASN A 288 2.91 -39.93 5.05
N LEU A 289 3.42 -38.70 4.84
CA LEU A 289 3.12 -37.51 5.64
C LEU A 289 1.91 -36.79 5.04
N LYS A 290 0.68 -37.26 5.32
CA LYS A 290 -0.57 -36.83 4.66
C LYS A 290 -0.78 -35.32 4.63
N ASN A 291 -0.38 -34.62 5.67
CA ASN A 291 -0.55 -33.16 5.72
C ASN A 291 0.55 -32.42 4.95
N LEU A 292 1.79 -32.91 5.00
CA LEU A 292 2.90 -32.35 4.24
C LEU A 292 2.71 -32.54 2.72
N GLU A 293 2.04 -33.62 2.31
CA GLU A 293 1.69 -33.85 0.90
C GLU A 293 0.87 -32.69 0.30
N LYS A 294 0.01 -32.05 1.09
CA LYS A 294 -0.78 -30.89 0.65
C LYS A 294 0.11 -29.72 0.22
N VAL A 295 1.30 -29.57 0.78
CA VAL A 295 2.24 -28.50 0.43
C VAL A 295 3.27 -28.98 -0.61
N PHE A 296 3.83 -30.19 -0.44
CA PHE A 296 4.96 -30.66 -1.27
C PHE A 296 4.56 -31.43 -2.53
N LEU A 297 3.29 -31.83 -2.70
CA LEU A 297 2.83 -32.59 -3.85
C LEU A 297 1.79 -31.84 -4.71
N MET A 298 1.78 -30.51 -4.65
CA MET A 298 0.89 -29.69 -5.50
C MET A 298 1.15 -29.95 -6.99
N LYS A 299 0.08 -29.98 -7.76
CA LYS A 299 0.12 -30.20 -9.23
C LYS A 299 0.01 -28.85 -9.94
N GLU A 300 0.84 -28.64 -10.95
CA GLU A 300 0.88 -27.39 -11.71
C GLU A 300 -0.50 -26.96 -12.25
N LYS A 301 -1.25 -27.90 -12.81
CA LYS A 301 -2.59 -27.64 -13.39
C LYS A 301 -3.65 -27.20 -12.37
N THR A 302 -3.46 -27.53 -11.10
CA THR A 302 -4.43 -27.26 -10.01
C THR A 302 -3.82 -26.46 -8.86
N ILE A 303 -2.68 -25.79 -9.14
CA ILE A 303 -1.93 -25.06 -8.11
C ILE A 303 -2.77 -23.99 -7.42
N MET A 304 -3.58 -23.25 -8.18
CA MET A 304 -4.41 -22.18 -7.61
C MET A 304 -5.46 -22.75 -6.66
N ASP A 305 -6.11 -23.84 -7.03
CA ASP A 305 -7.08 -24.53 -6.17
C ASP A 305 -6.41 -25.06 -4.89
N GLN A 306 -5.21 -25.61 -5.02
CA GLN A 306 -4.46 -26.17 -3.90
C GLN A 306 -3.95 -25.07 -2.94
N LEU A 307 -3.54 -23.90 -3.47
CA LEU A 307 -3.20 -22.74 -2.62
C LEU A 307 -4.43 -22.16 -1.91
N ILE A 308 -5.59 -22.15 -2.57
CA ILE A 308 -6.85 -21.74 -1.95
C ILE A 308 -7.23 -22.72 -0.84
N LEU A 309 -7.13 -24.04 -1.10
CA LEU A 309 -7.34 -25.08 -0.07
C LEU A 309 -6.35 -24.97 1.09
N LEU A 310 -5.12 -24.53 0.84
CA LEU A 310 -4.17 -24.22 1.90
C LEU A 310 -4.65 -23.07 2.80
N CYS A 311 -5.32 -22.06 2.24
CA CYS A 311 -5.96 -21.03 3.05
C CYS A 311 -7.04 -21.60 3.97
N ASP A 312 -7.81 -22.61 3.50
CA ASP A 312 -8.84 -23.26 4.34
C ASP A 312 -8.18 -24.07 5.47
N VAL A 313 -7.04 -24.70 5.20
CA VAL A 313 -6.24 -25.38 6.27
C VAL A 313 -5.70 -24.37 7.28
N CYS A 314 -5.20 -23.21 6.81
CA CYS A 314 -4.75 -22.14 7.69
C CYS A 314 -5.88 -21.64 8.60
N GLU A 315 -7.08 -21.44 8.02
CA GLU A 315 -8.26 -21.00 8.77
C GLU A 315 -8.70 -21.96 9.87
N GLN A 316 -8.55 -23.27 9.63
CA GLN A 316 -8.88 -24.31 10.60
C GLN A 316 -7.85 -24.48 11.71
N LYS A 317 -6.59 -24.13 11.48
CA LYS A 317 -5.46 -24.46 12.35
C LYS A 317 -4.84 -23.27 13.07
N LEU A 318 -4.97 -22.06 12.53
CA LEU A 318 -4.42 -20.84 13.12
C LEU A 318 -5.44 -20.12 14.00
N GLU A 319 -4.94 -19.37 14.97
CA GLU A 319 -5.78 -18.51 15.81
C GLU A 319 -6.43 -17.41 14.95
N MET A 320 -7.74 -17.48 14.80
CA MET A 320 -8.49 -16.59 13.90
C MET A 320 -8.35 -15.11 14.27
N ASP A 321 -8.31 -14.76 15.55
CA ASP A 321 -8.16 -13.36 15.99
C ASP A 321 -6.87 -12.70 15.44
N LYS A 322 -5.82 -13.50 15.20
CA LYS A 322 -4.53 -13.01 14.73
C LYS A 322 -4.34 -13.13 13.22
N PHE A 323 -4.94 -14.13 12.60
CA PHE A 323 -4.63 -14.51 11.21
C PHE A 323 -5.77 -14.32 10.22
N TYR A 324 -7.00 -14.04 10.67
CA TYR A 324 -8.18 -13.96 9.81
C TYR A 324 -8.00 -13.00 8.63
N GLU A 325 -7.61 -11.77 8.91
CA GLU A 325 -7.42 -10.75 7.88
C GLU A 325 -6.30 -11.12 6.88
N GLN A 326 -5.24 -11.76 7.36
CA GLN A 326 -4.16 -12.23 6.51
C GLN A 326 -4.65 -13.32 5.55
N ILE A 327 -5.34 -14.33 6.07
CA ILE A 327 -5.91 -15.44 5.29
C ILE A 327 -6.91 -14.90 4.26
N LEU A 328 -7.80 -14.00 4.67
CA LEU A 328 -8.81 -13.41 3.81
C LEU A 328 -8.18 -12.64 2.64
N ASN A 329 -7.15 -11.84 2.89
CA ASN A 329 -6.46 -11.07 1.84
C ASN A 329 -5.70 -12.01 0.88
N ILE A 330 -4.99 -13.01 1.39
CA ILE A 330 -4.33 -14.02 0.55
C ILE A 330 -5.35 -14.72 -0.34
N ARG A 331 -6.44 -15.19 0.25
CA ARG A 331 -7.53 -15.89 -0.48
C ARG A 331 -8.13 -15.00 -1.57
N LYS A 332 -8.41 -13.72 -1.29
CA LYS A 332 -8.89 -12.76 -2.29
C LYS A 332 -7.92 -12.62 -3.46
N ILE A 333 -6.63 -12.46 -3.19
CA ILE A 333 -5.61 -12.34 -4.24
C ILE A 333 -5.55 -13.60 -5.09
N LEU A 334 -5.56 -14.76 -4.47
CA LEU A 334 -5.55 -16.04 -5.19
C LEU A 334 -6.80 -16.20 -6.08
N TYR A 335 -7.98 -15.82 -5.60
CA TYR A 335 -9.20 -15.82 -6.43
C TYR A 335 -9.13 -14.84 -7.59
N ILE A 336 -8.58 -13.64 -7.38
CA ILE A 336 -8.37 -12.68 -8.47
C ILE A 336 -7.46 -13.30 -9.54
N ILE A 337 -6.31 -13.83 -9.15
CA ILE A 337 -5.36 -14.45 -10.08
C ILE A 337 -6.02 -15.62 -10.80
N LYS A 338 -6.71 -16.51 -10.07
CA LYS A 338 -7.42 -17.65 -10.65
C LYS A 338 -8.47 -17.21 -11.67
N SER A 339 -9.27 -16.19 -11.34
CA SER A 339 -10.31 -15.69 -12.26
C SER A 339 -9.74 -15.17 -13.58
N PHE A 340 -8.54 -14.56 -13.55
CA PHE A 340 -7.83 -14.15 -14.77
C PHE A 340 -7.29 -15.33 -15.56
N ILE A 341 -6.68 -16.31 -14.89
CA ILE A 341 -6.16 -17.52 -15.53
C ILE A 341 -7.30 -18.27 -16.25
N ASP A 342 -8.42 -18.49 -15.55
CA ASP A 342 -9.57 -19.23 -16.07
C ASP A 342 -10.26 -18.47 -17.23
N ARG A 343 -10.43 -17.14 -17.10
CA ARG A 343 -11.08 -16.31 -18.12
C ARG A 343 -10.31 -16.24 -19.42
N TYR A 344 -8.98 -16.18 -19.36
CA TYR A 344 -8.13 -15.96 -20.53
C TYR A 344 -7.33 -17.18 -20.93
N ASN A 345 -7.51 -18.30 -20.22
CA ASN A 345 -6.82 -19.59 -20.46
C ASN A 345 -5.29 -19.43 -20.54
N PHE A 346 -4.70 -18.62 -19.66
CA PHE A 346 -3.27 -18.41 -19.61
C PHE A 346 -2.54 -19.61 -18.98
N LYS A 347 -1.45 -20.03 -19.62
CA LYS A 347 -0.46 -20.91 -18.97
C LYS A 347 0.52 -20.05 -18.19
N VAL A 348 0.47 -20.10 -16.88
CA VAL A 348 1.31 -19.29 -16.01
C VAL A 348 2.31 -20.20 -15.30
N SER A 349 3.60 -19.84 -15.35
CA SER A 349 4.64 -20.51 -14.58
C SER A 349 4.56 -20.16 -13.10
N PHE A 350 5.13 -20.98 -12.23
CA PHE A 350 5.20 -20.68 -10.79
C PHE A 350 5.91 -19.36 -10.50
N ASN A 351 6.97 -19.04 -11.24
CA ASN A 351 7.68 -17.77 -11.07
C ASN A 351 6.80 -16.58 -11.44
N SER A 352 6.08 -16.67 -12.57
CA SER A 352 5.15 -15.61 -12.96
C SER A 352 3.97 -15.47 -11.97
N LEU A 353 3.48 -16.58 -11.40
CA LEU A 353 2.46 -16.56 -10.35
C LEU A 353 2.97 -15.82 -9.10
N LYS A 354 4.20 -16.13 -8.67
CA LYS A 354 4.85 -15.44 -7.55
C LYS A 354 4.97 -13.94 -7.80
N GLU A 355 5.42 -13.54 -8.99
CA GLU A 355 5.56 -12.13 -9.34
C GLU A 355 4.21 -11.41 -9.33
N ILE A 356 3.18 -11.96 -9.98
CA ILE A 356 1.82 -11.40 -9.98
C ILE A 356 1.26 -11.32 -8.55
N PHE A 357 1.42 -12.37 -7.76
CA PHE A 357 0.98 -12.40 -6.36
C PHE A 357 1.65 -11.29 -5.54
N ASN A 358 2.97 -11.14 -5.66
CA ASN A 358 3.73 -10.12 -4.96
C ASN A 358 3.42 -8.71 -5.46
N ASP A 359 3.19 -8.50 -6.75
CA ASP A 359 2.82 -7.20 -7.31
C ASP A 359 1.46 -6.72 -6.78
N ILE A 360 0.50 -7.63 -6.66
CA ILE A 360 -0.79 -7.29 -6.05
C ILE A 360 -0.61 -6.97 -4.55
N LEU A 361 0.19 -7.76 -3.83
CA LEU A 361 0.46 -7.57 -2.40
C LEU A 361 1.15 -6.25 -2.07
N ARG A 362 2.09 -5.78 -2.91
CA ARG A 362 2.82 -4.51 -2.70
C ARG A 362 1.90 -3.32 -2.51
N ASN A 363 0.74 -3.36 -3.16
CA ASN A 363 -0.25 -2.30 -3.11
C ASN A 363 -1.34 -2.52 -2.05
N GLN A 364 -1.19 -3.56 -1.22
CA GLN A 364 -2.16 -3.88 -0.19
C GLN A 364 -1.57 -3.79 1.21
N SER A 365 -2.40 -3.37 2.14
CA SER A 365 -2.02 -3.20 3.53
C SER A 365 -3.17 -3.61 4.44
N LEU A 366 -2.83 -4.04 5.66
CA LEU A 366 -3.80 -4.21 6.74
C LEU A 366 -4.09 -2.85 7.38
N ASN A 367 -5.36 -2.57 7.57
CA ASN A 367 -5.81 -1.44 8.37
C ASN A 367 -6.15 -1.94 9.77
N PHE A 368 -5.74 -1.19 10.77
CA PHE A 368 -6.09 -1.46 12.15
C PHE A 368 -7.35 -0.70 12.53
N TYR A 369 -8.26 -1.35 13.22
CA TYR A 369 -9.41 -0.71 13.85
C TYR A 369 -9.01 -0.34 15.27
N GLY A 370 -8.97 0.94 15.59
CA GLY A 370 -8.52 1.44 16.87
C GLY A 370 -9.43 2.51 17.47
N ASP A 371 -9.11 2.93 18.69
CA ASP A 371 -9.82 3.98 19.38
C ASP A 371 -9.20 5.36 19.10
N LEU A 372 -9.95 6.22 18.43
CA LEU A 372 -9.54 7.61 18.14
C LEU A 372 -9.37 8.46 19.41
N LYS A 373 -9.89 8.00 20.55
CA LYS A 373 -9.75 8.69 21.85
C LYS A 373 -8.52 8.26 22.62
N ALA A 374 -7.73 7.29 22.12
CA ALA A 374 -6.53 6.83 22.78
C ALA A 374 -5.51 7.96 22.99
N ASP A 375 -4.75 7.90 24.08
CA ASP A 375 -3.75 8.91 24.45
C ASP A 375 -2.62 9.02 23.42
N ILE A 376 -2.26 7.90 22.79
CA ILE A 376 -1.22 7.85 21.76
C ILE A 376 -1.85 7.42 20.43
N GLN A 377 -1.61 8.23 19.41
CA GLN A 377 -2.00 7.95 18.04
C GLN A 377 -0.76 7.63 17.21
N ILE A 378 -0.59 6.38 16.80
CA ILE A 378 0.50 5.93 15.92
C ILE A 378 0.01 6.01 14.48
N MET A 379 0.65 6.85 13.66
CA MET A 379 0.17 7.16 12.33
C MET A 379 1.30 7.40 11.33
N GLY A 380 0.99 7.31 10.05
CA GLY A 380 1.87 7.79 8.99
C GLY A 380 1.77 9.30 8.83
N PHE A 381 2.60 9.85 7.95
CA PHE A 381 2.66 11.30 7.75
C PHE A 381 1.38 11.86 7.12
N LEU A 382 0.76 11.12 6.22
CA LEU A 382 -0.47 11.56 5.54
C LEU A 382 -1.70 11.50 6.45
N GLU A 383 -1.74 10.57 7.36
CA GLU A 383 -2.84 10.35 8.29
C GLU A 383 -2.90 11.41 9.39
N SER A 384 -1.80 12.18 9.60
CA SER A 384 -1.75 13.26 10.60
C SER A 384 -2.38 14.58 10.12
N ARG A 385 -2.81 14.67 8.88
CA ARG A 385 -3.37 15.90 8.32
C ARG A 385 -4.66 16.32 9.01
N GLY A 386 -4.75 17.61 9.35
CA GLY A 386 -5.93 18.19 9.99
C GLY A 386 -6.20 17.69 11.41
N LEU A 387 -5.19 17.12 12.08
CA LEU A 387 -5.26 16.66 13.46
C LEU A 387 -4.35 17.50 14.35
N GLU A 388 -4.82 17.78 15.56
CA GLU A 388 -4.08 18.55 16.58
C GLU A 388 -3.66 17.65 17.74
N PHE A 389 -2.42 17.82 18.19
CA PHE A 389 -1.83 17.08 19.30
C PHE A 389 -1.02 17.99 20.20
N GLU A 390 -1.04 17.72 21.50
CA GLU A 390 -0.19 18.41 22.48
C GLU A 390 1.30 18.08 22.28
N ASN A 391 1.57 16.82 21.88
CA ASN A 391 2.92 16.34 21.64
C ASN A 391 3.00 15.60 20.29
N ILE A 392 4.05 15.87 19.54
CA ILE A 392 4.31 15.20 18.26
C ILE A 392 5.72 14.61 18.30
N ILE A 393 5.82 13.31 18.05
CA ILE A 393 7.08 12.58 17.93
C ILE A 393 7.19 12.11 16.48
N ILE A 394 8.20 12.56 15.75
CA ILE A 394 8.44 12.18 14.37
C ILE A 394 9.70 11.32 14.32
N CYS A 395 9.54 10.08 13.87
CA CYS A 395 10.66 9.16 13.61
C CYS A 395 11.20 9.31 12.18
N SER A 396 12.45 8.92 11.98
CA SER A 396 13.06 8.89 10.64
C SER A 396 12.95 10.24 9.89
N ALA A 397 13.15 11.36 10.61
CA ALA A 397 13.17 12.69 10.03
C ALA A 397 14.46 12.92 9.22
N ASN A 398 14.64 12.14 8.15
CA ASN A 398 15.81 12.14 7.28
C ASN A 398 15.43 12.61 5.89
N GLU A 399 16.39 13.20 5.19
CA GLU A 399 16.24 13.55 3.78
C GLU A 399 15.88 12.30 2.95
N GLY A 400 14.91 12.43 2.05
CA GLY A 400 14.40 11.34 1.21
C GLY A 400 13.37 10.41 1.89
N ILE A 401 13.06 10.63 3.20
CA ILE A 401 11.99 9.93 3.91
C ILE A 401 10.84 10.88 4.23
N LEU A 402 11.18 12.13 4.58
CA LEU A 402 10.23 13.24 4.78
C LEU A 402 10.10 14.08 3.52
#